data_6d26db22f2fa86bf76472d66a64f66e6
#
_entry.id   6d26db22f2fa86bf76472d66a64f66e6
#
_cell.length_a   1.000
_cell.length_b   1.000
_cell.length_c   1.000
_cell.angle_alpha   90.00
_cell.angle_beta   90.00
_cell.angle_gamma   90.00
#
_symmetry.space_group_name_H-M   'P 1'
#
loop_
_entity.id
_entity.type
_entity.pdbx_description
1 polymer ?
#
loop_
_entity_poly.entity_id
_entity_poly.type
_entity_poly.pdbx_seq_one_letter_code
_entity_poly.pdbx_strand_id
1 'polypeptide(L)'
;MARQYNKLTSRFCRTVTKPGLYSDGGGLYFKFGETGGRSWVFRYQINGRTRDMGLGPYPDVGLAEARDAAAECRRIRRWQAESA
;
A
#
# COMPACT_ATOMS: atom_id res chain seq x y z
N MET A 1 -17.37 -12.91 2.34
CA MET A 1 -17.14 -11.88 1.34
C MET A 1 -15.67 -11.83 0.95
N ALA A 2 -15.38 -11.88 -0.32
CA ALA A 2 -14.01 -11.91 -0.79
C ALA A 2 -13.37 -10.53 -0.65
N ARG A 3 -12.12 -10.50 -0.17
CA ARG A 3 -11.35 -9.27 -0.15
C ARG A 3 -10.89 -8.97 -1.56
N GLN A 4 -10.85 -7.70 -1.90
CA GLN A 4 -10.37 -7.27 -3.20
C GLN A 4 -8.88 -6.92 -3.10
N TYR A 5 -8.11 -7.56 -3.95
CA TYR A 5 -6.67 -7.31 -4.09
C TYR A 5 -6.37 -6.99 -5.54
N ASN A 6 -5.20 -6.42 -5.77
CA ASN A 6 -4.70 -6.18 -7.12
C ASN A 6 -5.64 -5.29 -7.92
N LYS A 7 -6.17 -4.25 -7.27
CA LYS A 7 -7.13 -3.35 -7.90
C LYS A 7 -6.46 -2.35 -8.86
N LEU A 8 -5.20 -2.02 -8.58
CA LEU A 8 -4.45 -1.07 -9.39
C LEU A 8 -3.70 -1.77 -10.50
N THR A 9 -3.30 -1.00 -11.51
CA THR A 9 -2.47 -1.50 -12.60
C THR A 9 -1.23 -0.62 -12.73
N SER A 10 -0.20 -1.15 -13.37
CA SER A 10 1.02 -0.37 -13.65
C SER A 10 0.71 0.85 -14.49
N ARG A 11 -0.19 0.69 -15.46
CA ARG A 11 -0.60 1.80 -16.30
C ARG A 11 -1.23 2.92 -15.46
N PHE A 12 -2.09 2.56 -14.53
CA PHE A 12 -2.72 3.55 -13.64
C PHE A 12 -1.66 4.32 -12.84
N CYS A 13 -0.68 3.60 -12.30
CA CYS A 13 0.37 4.23 -11.50
C CYS A 13 1.18 5.23 -12.32
N ARG A 14 1.39 4.94 -13.62
CA ARG A 14 2.14 5.84 -14.49
C ARG A 14 1.32 7.04 -14.97
N THR A 15 0.02 6.87 -15.10
CA THR A 15 -0.82 7.85 -15.79
C THR A 15 -1.70 8.68 -14.86
N VAL A 16 -1.82 8.30 -13.59
CA VAL A 16 -2.64 9.06 -12.66
C VAL A 16 -2.09 10.48 -12.50
N THR A 17 -2.99 11.46 -12.50
CA THR A 17 -2.62 12.87 -12.38
C THR A 17 -3.34 13.57 -11.23
N LYS A 18 -4.28 12.89 -10.58
CA LYS A 18 -5.07 13.48 -9.53
C LYS A 18 -4.52 13.08 -8.17
N PRO A 19 -4.16 14.04 -7.30
CA PRO A 19 -3.64 13.72 -5.98
C PRO A 19 -4.62 12.92 -5.15
N GLY A 20 -4.09 11.99 -4.37
CA GLY A 20 -4.91 11.18 -3.49
C GLY A 20 -4.25 9.87 -3.13
N LEU A 21 -4.97 9.08 -2.35
CA LEU A 21 -4.60 7.72 -1.97
C LEU A 21 -5.49 6.75 -2.72
N TYR A 22 -4.88 5.81 -3.40
CA TYR A 22 -5.59 4.85 -4.23
C TYR A 22 -5.33 3.44 -3.71
N SER A 23 -6.38 2.75 -3.31
CA SER A 23 -6.27 1.43 -2.69
C SER A 23 -6.01 0.35 -3.72
N ASP A 24 -5.02 -0.51 -3.46
CA ASP A 24 -4.81 -1.74 -4.23
C ASP A 24 -5.44 -2.94 -3.52
N GLY A 25 -5.89 -2.77 -2.29
CA GLY A 25 -6.46 -3.83 -1.46
C GLY A 25 -5.44 -4.33 -0.44
N GLY A 26 -5.96 -4.96 0.62
CA GLY A 26 -5.11 -5.54 1.64
C GLY A 26 -4.24 -4.56 2.42
N GLY A 27 -4.60 -3.29 2.44
CA GLY A 27 -3.84 -2.26 3.15
C GLY A 27 -2.80 -1.54 2.32
N LEU A 28 -2.61 -1.95 1.07
CA LEU A 28 -1.66 -1.30 0.17
C LEU A 28 -2.32 -0.12 -0.54
N TYR A 29 -1.66 1.03 -0.49
CA TYR A 29 -2.14 2.26 -1.14
C TYR A 29 -1.05 2.85 -2.01
N PHE A 30 -1.46 3.41 -3.13
CA PHE A 30 -0.60 4.22 -3.99
C PHE A 30 -0.90 5.68 -3.71
N LYS A 31 0.11 6.41 -3.30
CA LYS A 31 -0.04 7.83 -2.95
C LYS A 31 0.50 8.71 -4.07
N PHE A 32 -0.34 9.59 -4.58
CA PHE A 32 0.06 10.61 -5.53
C PHE A 32 -0.06 11.97 -4.84
N GLY A 33 1.05 12.66 -4.67
CA GLY A 33 1.08 13.95 -3.99
C GLY A 33 0.78 15.11 -4.92
N GLU A 34 0.46 16.25 -4.34
CA GLU A 34 0.13 17.45 -5.10
C GLU A 34 1.31 17.96 -5.92
N THR A 35 2.53 17.65 -5.50
CA THR A 35 3.74 18.05 -6.22
C THR A 35 4.18 17.03 -7.26
N GLY A 36 3.39 15.99 -7.47
CA GLY A 36 3.69 14.97 -8.46
C GLY A 36 4.46 13.77 -7.93
N GLY A 37 4.76 13.75 -6.63
CA GLY A 37 5.47 12.62 -6.03
C GLY A 37 4.60 11.39 -5.96
N ARG A 38 5.17 10.23 -6.30
CA ARG A 38 4.46 8.95 -6.25
C ARG A 38 5.18 8.02 -5.29
N SER A 39 4.41 7.36 -4.42
CA SER A 39 4.97 6.45 -3.43
C SER A 39 3.96 5.41 -3.01
N TRP A 40 4.44 4.40 -2.31
CA TRP A 40 3.60 3.32 -1.79
C TRP A 40 3.50 3.42 -0.29
N VAL A 41 2.33 3.12 0.25
CA VAL A 41 2.04 3.17 1.67
C VAL A 41 1.27 1.92 2.07
N PHE A 42 1.66 1.31 3.19
CA PHE A 42 0.91 0.23 3.79
C PHE A 42 0.18 0.77 5.01
N ARG A 43 -1.14 0.69 5.00
CA ARG A 43 -1.98 1.18 6.10
C ARG A 43 -2.46 0.01 6.94
N TYR A 44 -2.31 0.13 8.24
CA TYR A 44 -2.70 -0.92 9.17
C TYR A 44 -3.25 -0.28 10.45
N GLN A 45 -3.94 -1.10 11.25
CA GLN A 45 -4.45 -0.66 12.54
C GLN A 45 -3.75 -1.41 13.65
N ILE A 46 -3.41 -0.67 14.70
CA ILE A 46 -2.84 -1.25 15.91
C ILE A 46 -3.46 -0.52 17.11
N ASN A 47 -4.01 -1.30 18.04
CA ASN A 47 -4.66 -0.76 19.25
C ASN A 47 -5.72 0.28 18.91
N GLY A 48 -6.50 0.02 17.87
CA GLY A 48 -7.56 0.90 17.41
C GLY A 48 -7.11 2.15 16.68
N ARG A 49 -5.81 2.28 16.42
CA ARG A 49 -5.27 3.44 15.70
C ARG A 49 -4.78 3.04 14.33
N THR A 50 -5.06 3.90 13.35
CA THR A 50 -4.58 3.70 11.99
C THR A 50 -3.16 4.25 11.87
N ARG A 51 -2.28 3.43 11.28
CA ARG A 51 -0.89 3.80 11.04
C ARG A 51 -0.56 3.59 9.58
N ASP A 52 0.33 4.42 9.06
CA ASP A 52 0.83 4.32 7.70
C ASP A 52 2.32 4.04 7.71
N MET A 53 2.74 3.08 6.89
CA MET A 53 4.15 2.74 6.73
C MET A 53 4.54 2.97 5.28
N GLY A 54 5.56 3.79 5.04
CA GLY A 54 6.07 4.02 3.69
C GLY A 54 6.82 2.80 3.18
N LEU A 55 6.51 2.39 1.95
CA LEU A 55 7.18 1.24 1.33
C LEU A 55 8.20 1.65 0.29
N GLY A 56 8.21 2.92 -0.08
CA GLY A 56 9.19 3.45 -1.01
C GLY A 56 8.56 4.24 -2.15
N PRO A 57 9.38 5.00 -2.88
CA PRO A 57 8.89 5.82 -3.98
C PRO A 57 8.66 5.00 -5.25
N TYR A 58 7.74 5.47 -6.07
CA TYR A 58 7.52 4.94 -7.41
C TYR A 58 8.28 5.83 -8.40
N PRO A 59 8.95 5.29 -9.43
CA PRO A 59 8.93 3.89 -9.85
C PRO A 59 10.03 3.00 -9.25
N ASP A 60 10.83 3.51 -8.33
CA ASP A 60 11.89 2.70 -7.72
C ASP A 60 11.31 1.42 -7.11
N VAL A 61 10.16 1.54 -6.44
CA VAL A 61 9.38 0.39 -6.00
C VAL A 61 8.20 0.26 -6.94
N GLY A 62 8.21 -0.78 -7.76
CA GLY A 62 7.15 -1.04 -8.71
C GLY A 62 5.93 -1.68 -8.05
N LEU A 63 4.86 -1.84 -8.82
CA LEU A 63 3.61 -2.39 -8.31
C LEU A 63 3.79 -3.79 -7.73
N ALA A 64 4.51 -4.67 -8.43
CA ALA A 64 4.73 -6.03 -7.96
C ALA A 64 5.55 -6.03 -6.67
N GLU A 65 6.58 -5.20 -6.60
CA GLU A 65 7.43 -5.10 -5.41
C GLU A 65 6.64 -4.54 -4.23
N ALA A 66 5.77 -3.56 -4.48
CA ALA A 66 4.94 -2.99 -3.43
C ALA A 66 3.96 -4.04 -2.88
N ARG A 67 3.41 -4.87 -3.76
CA ARG A 67 2.51 -5.95 -3.35
C ARG A 67 3.23 -6.98 -2.51
N ASP A 68 4.47 -7.32 -2.87
CA ASP A 68 5.29 -8.23 -2.09
C ASP A 68 5.59 -7.66 -0.71
N ALA A 69 5.95 -6.38 -0.66
CA ALA A 69 6.23 -5.71 0.61
C ALA A 69 4.99 -5.65 1.50
N ALA A 70 3.83 -5.36 0.92
CA ALA A 70 2.58 -5.33 1.67
C ALA A 70 2.21 -6.71 2.20
N ALA A 71 2.42 -7.75 1.40
CA ALA A 71 2.16 -9.12 1.83
C ALA A 71 3.05 -9.49 3.02
N GLU A 72 4.31 -9.10 2.98
CA GLU A 72 5.25 -9.34 4.07
C GLU A 72 4.81 -8.60 5.34
N CYS A 73 4.39 -7.35 5.20
CA CYS A 73 3.89 -6.57 6.33
C CYS A 73 2.66 -7.21 6.96
N ARG A 74 1.73 -7.70 6.14
CA ARG A 74 0.53 -8.38 6.65
C ARG A 74 0.91 -9.65 7.40
N ARG A 75 1.87 -10.39 6.90
CA ARG A 75 2.32 -11.63 7.54
C ARG A 75 2.94 -11.35 8.90
N ILE A 76 3.80 -10.35 8.98
CA ILE A 76 4.47 -9.98 10.23
C ILE A 76 3.46 -9.52 11.26
N ARG A 77 2.53 -8.66 10.87
CA ARG A 77 1.51 -8.15 11.80
C ARG A 77 0.63 -9.25 12.35
N ARG A 78 0.25 -10.18 11.48
CA ARG A 78 -0.57 -11.32 11.91
C ARG A 78 0.15 -12.15 12.94
N TRP A 79 1.45 -12.40 12.71
CA TRP A 79 2.26 -13.17 13.64
C TRP A 79 2.37 -12.46 14.98
N GLN A 80 2.61 -11.14 14.97
CA GLN A 80 2.71 -10.35 16.19
C GLN A 80 1.39 -10.34 16.98
N ALA A 81 0.28 -10.26 16.29
CA ALA A 81 -1.03 -10.29 16.93
C ALA A 81 -1.26 -11.61 17.64
N GLU A 82 -0.82 -12.71 17.05
CA GLU A 82 -1.00 -14.03 17.63
C GLU A 82 -0.08 -14.26 18.84
N SER A 83 1.08 -13.60 18.86
CA SER A 83 2.05 -13.78 19.92
C SER A 83 1.81 -12.88 21.13
N ALA A 84 0.91 -11.94 21.01
CA ALA A 84 0.64 -10.96 22.08
C ALA A 84 -0.14 -11.53 23.27
#